data_42ab1f32efb1219d06f362d6d44e9a2c
#
_entry.id   42ab1f32efb1219d06f362d6d44e9a2c
#
_cell.length_a   1.000
_cell.length_b   1.000
_cell.length_c   1.000
_cell.angle_alpha   90.00
_cell.angle_beta   90.00
_cell.angle_gamma   90.00
#
_symmetry.space_group_name_H-M   'P 1'
#
loop_
_entity.id
_entity.type
_entity.pdbx_description
1 polymer ?
#
loop_
_entity_poly.entity_id
_entity_poly.type
_entity_poly.pdbx_seq_one_letter_code
_entity_poly.pdbx_strand_id
1 'polypeptide(L)'
;YDAFALMADDPDVWDLVVPDYGIEMGTSRFVKEASFLPTIAKAKQMTSKPVVAVGRFTSPDTMAHAIKSGAQDIIGAARPSIADPFLPEKIRTGSSDDIRECIGCNICYAHDSVGVPIRCTQNPTMGEEWRLGWHPEKIKKAPKPEHTLIVGAGPAGLEAARALGEMGHQVTLAEATRELGGRVAREAKLVGLSEWARVRDWRVGQIDKLDNIEIYRESSLAAEDIAELAPDHVLIATGAHWTTDGVGRHSDSGFSDAAAPILHSAEDVLDGKLPIGKNVLIYDDDHYYLGSVLALTLRSKGYDVALMTPAGRACEWGKMTEEQHYSNLALHNAGVKVITNRILIDANDAAVHACVDTGEEALFACDAIIPLTRRAPNSDLYKSMSETGFKSLRRIGDVDAASTIAAAVYSGHRAAMEMLNGVDSTITHTRREHPARLL
;
A
#
# COMPACT_ATOMS: atom_id res chain seq x y z
N TYR A 1 -25.82 22.68 -13.50
CA TYR A 1 -25.64 24.10 -13.14
C TYR A 1 -26.96 24.87 -13.04
N ASP A 2 -27.95 24.60 -13.88
CA ASP A 2 -29.22 25.35 -13.88
C ASP A 2 -29.96 25.25 -12.55
N ALA A 3 -30.05 24.05 -11.98
CA ALA A 3 -30.65 23.86 -10.64
C ALA A 3 -29.84 24.56 -9.53
N PHE A 4 -28.52 24.58 -9.65
CA PHE A 4 -27.65 25.28 -8.69
C PHE A 4 -27.89 26.81 -8.77
N ALA A 5 -28.02 27.37 -9.98
CA ALA A 5 -28.25 28.79 -10.18
C ALA A 5 -29.55 29.31 -9.52
N LEU A 6 -30.59 28.44 -9.45
CA LEU A 6 -31.85 28.79 -8.82
C LEU A 6 -31.78 28.93 -7.29
N MET A 7 -30.78 28.27 -6.66
CA MET A 7 -30.63 28.20 -5.21
C MET A 7 -29.30 28.82 -4.74
N ALA A 8 -28.54 29.42 -5.66
CA ALA A 8 -27.11 29.73 -5.45
C ALA A 8 -26.86 30.57 -4.19
N ASP A 9 -27.76 31.48 -3.84
CA ASP A 9 -27.63 32.37 -2.68
C ASP A 9 -28.57 32.04 -1.51
N ASP A 10 -29.33 30.93 -1.57
CA ASP A 10 -30.25 30.54 -0.48
C ASP A 10 -29.53 30.07 0.79
N PRO A 11 -28.54 29.16 0.74
CA PRO A 11 -27.83 28.69 1.94
C PRO A 11 -26.75 29.66 2.40
N ASP A 12 -26.34 29.56 3.66
CA ASP A 12 -25.22 30.36 4.20
C ASP A 12 -23.86 29.91 3.69
N VAL A 13 -23.71 28.61 3.35
CA VAL A 13 -22.47 28.01 2.85
C VAL A 13 -22.82 26.80 1.97
N TRP A 14 -22.06 26.62 0.92
CA TRP A 14 -22.13 25.45 0.05
C TRP A 14 -21.02 24.46 0.37
N ASP A 15 -21.35 23.20 0.66
CA ASP A 15 -20.42 22.08 0.61
C ASP A 15 -20.67 21.31 -0.70
N LEU A 16 -19.79 21.52 -1.68
CA LEU A 16 -19.97 21.01 -3.03
C LEU A 16 -19.25 19.68 -3.22
N VAL A 17 -20.02 18.69 -3.62
CA VAL A 17 -19.53 17.39 -4.09
C VAL A 17 -19.82 17.23 -5.58
N VAL A 18 -18.98 16.44 -6.25
CA VAL A 18 -19.18 16.14 -7.67
C VAL A 18 -20.17 14.98 -7.81
N PRO A 19 -21.09 15.02 -8.78
CA PRO A 19 -22.13 13.98 -8.93
C PRO A 19 -21.60 12.63 -9.43
N ASP A 20 -20.31 12.54 -9.72
CA ASP A 20 -19.62 11.28 -10.10
C ASP A 20 -18.75 10.79 -8.95
N TYR A 21 -19.28 9.86 -8.19
CA TYR A 21 -18.61 9.31 -7.01
C TYR A 21 -17.33 8.55 -7.36
N GLY A 22 -17.30 7.85 -8.49
CA GLY A 22 -16.09 7.13 -8.95
C GLY A 22 -14.93 8.10 -9.23
N ILE A 23 -15.22 9.30 -9.75
CA ILE A 23 -14.19 10.33 -9.92
C ILE A 23 -13.82 10.95 -8.57
N GLU A 24 -14.80 11.30 -7.75
CA GLU A 24 -14.55 11.92 -6.43
C GLU A 24 -13.70 11.01 -5.55
N MET A 25 -14.00 9.72 -5.53
CA MET A 25 -13.26 8.71 -4.79
C MET A 25 -12.11 8.10 -5.57
N GLY A 26 -11.82 8.57 -6.78
CA GLY A 26 -10.78 8.02 -7.63
C GLY A 26 -9.41 7.91 -6.94
N THR A 27 -8.71 6.80 -7.22
CA THR A 27 -7.34 6.58 -6.73
C THR A 27 -6.34 7.49 -7.42
N SER A 28 -5.18 7.76 -6.80
CA SER A 28 -4.12 8.61 -7.38
C SER A 28 -3.59 8.10 -8.73
N ARG A 29 -3.70 6.80 -8.99
CA ARG A 29 -3.34 6.19 -10.28
C ARG A 29 -4.13 6.79 -11.46
N PHE A 30 -5.35 7.22 -11.23
CA PHE A 30 -6.29 7.64 -12.27
C PHE A 30 -6.82 9.05 -12.09
N VAL A 31 -6.96 9.52 -10.86
CA VAL A 31 -7.52 10.84 -10.55
C VAL A 31 -6.53 11.67 -9.77
N LYS A 32 -6.08 12.77 -10.37
CA LYS A 32 -5.14 13.70 -9.73
C LYS A 32 -5.80 14.47 -8.58
N GLU A 33 -4.97 14.96 -7.66
CA GLU A 33 -5.37 15.95 -6.67
C GLU A 33 -6.00 17.17 -7.35
N ALA A 34 -7.03 17.75 -6.74
CA ALA A 34 -7.76 18.91 -7.23
C ALA A 34 -8.38 18.77 -8.62
N SER A 35 -8.67 17.55 -9.10
CA SER A 35 -9.25 17.30 -10.44
C SER A 35 -10.55 18.03 -10.68
N PHE A 36 -11.31 18.35 -9.63
CA PHE A 36 -12.61 19.03 -9.71
C PHE A 36 -12.51 20.54 -9.69
N LEU A 37 -11.34 21.10 -9.43
CA LEU A 37 -11.19 22.53 -9.25
C LEU A 37 -11.84 23.38 -10.37
N PRO A 38 -11.74 23.01 -11.67
CA PRO A 38 -12.43 23.75 -12.74
C PRO A 38 -13.97 23.72 -12.62
N THR A 39 -14.54 22.60 -12.17
CA THR A 39 -15.99 22.45 -11.97
C THR A 39 -16.45 23.27 -10.78
N ILE A 40 -15.71 23.24 -9.68
CA ILE A 40 -15.98 24.01 -8.46
C ILE A 40 -15.85 25.51 -8.73
N ALA A 41 -14.79 25.93 -9.42
CA ALA A 41 -14.60 27.34 -9.80
C ALA A 41 -15.78 27.89 -10.61
N LYS A 42 -16.34 27.10 -11.52
CA LYS A 42 -17.52 27.48 -12.27
C LYS A 42 -18.77 27.63 -11.38
N ALA A 43 -18.97 26.72 -10.42
CA ALA A 43 -20.05 26.84 -9.45
C ALA A 43 -19.87 28.04 -8.53
N LYS A 44 -18.64 28.29 -8.06
CA LYS A 44 -18.30 29.45 -7.22
C LYS A 44 -18.65 30.79 -7.88
N GLN A 45 -18.48 30.91 -9.21
CA GLN A 45 -18.86 32.13 -9.96
C GLN A 45 -20.37 32.40 -9.97
N MET A 46 -21.20 31.43 -9.60
CA MET A 46 -22.66 31.52 -9.61
C MET A 46 -23.26 31.89 -8.26
N THR A 47 -22.45 31.98 -7.19
CA THR A 47 -22.91 32.30 -5.85
C THR A 47 -21.99 33.29 -5.14
N SER A 48 -22.60 34.17 -4.32
CA SER A 48 -21.87 35.06 -3.41
C SER A 48 -21.47 34.36 -2.10
N LYS A 49 -22.00 33.17 -1.84
CA LYS A 49 -21.80 32.43 -0.60
C LYS A 49 -20.44 31.72 -0.54
N PRO A 50 -19.90 31.45 0.65
CA PRO A 50 -18.72 30.62 0.80
C PRO A 50 -18.92 29.23 0.23
N VAL A 51 -17.88 28.71 -0.44
CA VAL A 51 -17.87 27.37 -1.03
C VAL A 51 -16.77 26.53 -0.39
N VAL A 52 -17.17 25.39 0.18
CA VAL A 52 -16.29 24.29 0.57
C VAL A 52 -16.31 23.27 -0.57
N ALA A 53 -15.16 22.73 -0.92
CA ALA A 53 -15.11 21.60 -1.84
C ALA A 53 -13.93 20.69 -1.54
N VAL A 54 -14.08 19.40 -1.90
CA VAL A 54 -13.07 18.37 -1.77
C VAL A 54 -12.30 18.17 -3.08
N GLY A 55 -11.17 17.48 -3.01
CA GLY A 55 -10.33 17.19 -4.18
C GLY A 55 -9.11 16.36 -3.81
N ARG A 56 -9.20 15.60 -2.72
CA ARG A 56 -8.07 14.86 -2.11
C ARG A 56 -6.86 15.78 -1.86
N PHE A 57 -7.12 17.02 -1.47
CA PHE A 57 -6.08 18.02 -1.18
C PHE A 57 -5.12 17.51 -0.10
N THR A 58 -3.91 17.18 -0.50
CA THR A 58 -2.86 16.71 0.40
C THR A 58 -1.63 17.62 0.37
N SER A 59 -1.44 18.38 -0.71
CA SER A 59 -0.38 19.37 -0.84
C SER A 59 -0.84 20.76 -0.39
N PRO A 60 -0.12 21.43 0.55
CA PRO A 60 -0.42 22.80 0.95
C PRO A 60 -0.41 23.81 -0.21
N ASP A 61 0.49 23.62 -1.19
CA ASP A 61 0.57 24.50 -2.36
C ASP A 61 -0.68 24.41 -3.23
N THR A 62 -1.20 23.19 -3.45
CA THR A 62 -2.45 22.97 -4.19
C THR A 62 -3.65 23.59 -3.46
N MET A 63 -3.70 23.46 -2.12
CA MET A 63 -4.73 24.10 -1.29
C MET A 63 -4.65 25.64 -1.41
N ALA A 64 -3.46 26.21 -1.26
CA ALA A 64 -3.23 27.65 -1.38
C ALA A 64 -3.61 28.17 -2.77
N HIS A 65 -3.30 27.41 -3.83
CA HIS A 65 -3.70 27.74 -5.19
C HIS A 65 -5.22 27.76 -5.34
N ALA A 66 -5.93 26.75 -4.85
CA ALA A 66 -7.39 26.66 -4.92
C ALA A 66 -8.08 27.88 -4.27
N ILE A 67 -7.61 28.31 -3.11
CA ILE A 67 -8.12 29.50 -2.41
C ILE A 67 -7.73 30.81 -3.14
N LYS A 68 -6.45 30.99 -3.45
CA LYS A 68 -5.93 32.23 -4.07
C LYS A 68 -6.50 32.47 -5.46
N SER A 69 -6.82 31.42 -6.22
CA SER A 69 -7.47 31.54 -7.53
C SER A 69 -8.94 31.90 -7.45
N GLY A 70 -9.54 31.93 -6.25
CA GLY A 70 -10.96 32.15 -6.05
C GLY A 70 -11.86 30.99 -6.51
N ALA A 71 -11.29 29.82 -6.71
CA ALA A 71 -12.06 28.64 -7.12
C ALA A 71 -12.96 28.11 -6.02
N GLN A 72 -12.56 28.27 -4.76
CA GLN A 72 -13.34 27.93 -3.56
C GLN A 72 -12.81 28.76 -2.38
N ASP A 73 -13.56 28.80 -1.28
CA ASP A 73 -13.23 29.60 -0.10
C ASP A 73 -12.64 28.74 1.03
N ILE A 74 -13.02 27.49 1.10
CA ILE A 74 -12.65 26.56 2.18
C ILE A 74 -12.24 25.22 1.58
N ILE A 75 -11.17 24.63 2.09
CA ILE A 75 -10.70 23.30 1.68
C ILE A 75 -11.39 22.21 2.48
N GLY A 76 -12.05 21.29 1.79
CA GLY A 76 -12.51 20.01 2.34
C GLY A 76 -11.45 18.93 2.17
N ALA A 77 -11.13 18.20 3.24
CA ALA A 77 -10.00 17.25 3.23
C ALA A 77 -10.27 15.99 4.05
N ALA A 78 -11.14 15.07 3.57
CA ALA A 78 -11.43 13.82 4.26
C ALA A 78 -10.23 12.87 4.29
N ARG A 79 -9.87 12.27 3.13
CA ARG A 79 -8.75 11.30 3.04
C ARG A 79 -7.40 11.87 3.47
N PRO A 80 -7.03 13.12 3.17
CA PRO A 80 -5.81 13.73 3.71
C PRO A 80 -5.81 13.84 5.23
N SER A 81 -6.95 14.16 5.87
CA SER A 81 -7.06 14.22 7.34
C SER A 81 -7.04 12.83 7.99
N ILE A 82 -7.47 11.77 7.27
CA ILE A 82 -7.26 10.38 7.72
C ILE A 82 -5.78 10.03 7.71
N ALA A 83 -5.05 10.45 6.68
CA ALA A 83 -3.61 10.22 6.57
C ALA A 83 -2.83 11.04 7.59
N ASP A 84 -3.20 12.32 7.78
CA ASP A 84 -2.60 13.22 8.74
C ASP A 84 -3.67 14.06 9.46
N PRO A 85 -4.09 13.66 10.66
CA PRO A 85 -5.09 14.42 11.44
C PRO A 85 -4.65 15.83 11.83
N PHE A 86 -3.34 16.11 11.82
CA PHE A 86 -2.77 17.41 12.16
C PHE A 86 -2.35 18.23 10.94
N LEU A 87 -2.78 17.85 9.75
CA LEU A 87 -2.52 18.57 8.49
C LEU A 87 -2.72 20.10 8.61
N PRO A 88 -3.86 20.62 9.12
CA PRO A 88 -4.06 22.07 9.24
C PRO A 88 -3.06 22.73 10.20
N GLU A 89 -2.73 22.07 11.31
CA GLU A 89 -1.77 22.59 12.28
C GLU A 89 -0.36 22.63 11.70
N LYS A 90 0.06 21.60 10.98
CA LYS A 90 1.36 21.55 10.30
C LYS A 90 1.48 22.65 9.24
N ILE A 91 0.41 22.93 8.48
CA ILE A 91 0.37 24.07 7.56
C ILE A 91 0.52 25.40 8.33
N ARG A 92 -0.25 25.58 9.40
CA ARG A 92 -0.24 26.82 10.21
C ARG A 92 1.11 27.10 10.84
N THR A 93 1.85 26.06 11.24
CA THR A 93 3.18 26.19 11.86
C THR A 93 4.34 26.19 10.86
N GLY A 94 4.06 26.03 9.56
CA GLY A 94 5.10 25.95 8.53
C GLY A 94 5.87 24.63 8.51
N SER A 95 5.33 23.57 9.15
CA SER A 95 5.93 22.22 9.23
C SER A 95 5.45 21.34 8.07
N SER A 96 5.45 21.86 6.85
CA SER A 96 4.89 21.17 5.67
C SER A 96 5.61 19.84 5.37
N ASP A 97 6.91 19.75 5.64
CA ASP A 97 7.70 18.53 5.44
C ASP A 97 7.32 17.40 6.40
N ASP A 98 6.59 17.72 7.47
CA ASP A 98 6.07 16.73 8.43
C ASP A 98 4.72 16.16 8.06
N ILE A 99 4.08 16.69 7.01
CA ILE A 99 2.77 16.23 6.58
C ILE A 99 2.89 14.82 6.02
N ARG A 100 2.12 13.90 6.60
CA ARG A 100 1.97 12.52 6.13
C ARG A 100 0.94 12.48 5.00
N GLU A 101 1.38 12.75 3.80
CA GLU A 101 0.52 12.94 2.64
C GLU A 101 -0.29 11.68 2.28
N CYS A 102 -1.56 11.88 1.93
CA CYS A 102 -2.40 10.82 1.38
C CYS A 102 -1.86 10.34 0.03
N ILE A 103 -1.67 9.03 -0.13
CA ILE A 103 -1.23 8.42 -1.39
C ILE A 103 -2.38 8.09 -2.35
N GLY A 104 -3.63 8.34 -1.96
CA GLY A 104 -4.81 8.08 -2.80
C GLY A 104 -5.03 6.60 -3.15
N CYS A 105 -4.71 5.68 -2.25
CA CYS A 105 -4.87 4.23 -2.46
C CYS A 105 -6.27 3.70 -2.13
N ASN A 106 -7.13 4.49 -1.52
CA ASN A 106 -8.49 4.15 -1.10
C ASN A 106 -8.65 2.93 -0.16
N ILE A 107 -7.61 2.50 0.53
CA ILE A 107 -7.73 1.43 1.54
C ILE A 107 -8.71 1.81 2.65
N CYS A 108 -8.76 3.08 3.04
CA CYS A 108 -9.75 3.57 4.02
C CYS A 108 -11.18 3.35 3.53
N TYR A 109 -11.47 3.67 2.27
CA TYR A 109 -12.76 3.46 1.64
C TYR A 109 -13.10 1.96 1.50
N ALA A 110 -12.14 1.13 1.10
CA ALA A 110 -12.35 -0.31 0.98
C ALA A 110 -12.81 -0.96 2.30
N HIS A 111 -12.39 -0.43 3.44
CA HIS A 111 -12.81 -0.91 4.76
C HIS A 111 -14.18 -0.35 5.16
N ASP A 112 -14.46 0.91 4.84
CA ASP A 112 -15.73 1.54 5.15
C ASP A 112 -16.90 0.80 4.49
N SER A 113 -16.79 0.49 3.21
CA SER A 113 -17.83 -0.16 2.43
C SER A 113 -18.20 -1.59 2.88
N VAL A 114 -17.35 -2.25 3.67
CA VAL A 114 -17.62 -3.58 4.25
C VAL A 114 -17.89 -3.57 5.75
N GLY A 115 -18.01 -2.37 6.35
CA GLY A 115 -18.37 -2.22 7.75
C GLY A 115 -17.32 -2.70 8.76
N VAL A 116 -16.04 -2.67 8.38
CA VAL A 116 -14.92 -2.96 9.28
C VAL A 116 -14.19 -1.66 9.66
N PRO A 117 -13.39 -1.64 10.75
CA PRO A 117 -12.66 -0.44 11.14
C PRO A 117 -11.80 0.10 10.00
N ILE A 118 -11.95 1.37 9.69
CA ILE A 118 -11.18 2.07 8.66
C ILE A 118 -9.69 1.95 8.98
N ARG A 119 -8.88 1.69 7.94
CA ARG A 119 -7.41 1.66 7.99
C ARG A 119 -6.83 2.65 6.99
N CYS A 120 -5.67 3.15 7.29
CA CYS A 120 -4.93 4.00 6.36
C CYS A 120 -3.56 3.40 6.07
N THR A 121 -3.13 3.46 4.80
CA THR A 121 -1.80 3.01 4.40
C THR A 121 -0.70 3.88 5.00
N GLN A 122 -0.97 5.16 5.19
CA GLN A 122 0.00 6.10 5.77
C GLN A 122 -0.07 6.17 7.30
N ASN A 123 -1.28 6.19 7.86
CA ASN A 123 -1.51 6.38 9.29
C ASN A 123 -1.92 5.06 9.99
N PRO A 124 -1.00 4.40 10.69
CA PRO A 124 -1.28 3.11 11.34
C PRO A 124 -2.22 3.22 12.55
N THR A 125 -2.44 4.42 13.08
CA THR A 125 -3.29 4.61 14.27
C THR A 125 -4.77 4.76 13.91
N MET A 126 -5.09 4.98 12.62
CA MET A 126 -6.46 5.18 12.17
C MET A 126 -7.37 4.03 12.58
N GLY A 127 -8.42 4.35 13.36
CA GLY A 127 -9.36 3.41 13.93
C GLY A 127 -8.86 2.69 15.20
N GLU A 128 -7.67 3.04 15.73
CA GLU A 128 -7.13 2.49 16.97
C GLU A 128 -7.02 3.53 18.08
N GLU A 129 -7.26 4.80 17.78
CA GLU A 129 -7.13 5.89 18.73
C GLU A 129 -8.02 5.68 19.96
N TRP A 130 -9.29 5.34 19.75
CA TRP A 130 -10.25 5.08 20.84
C TRP A 130 -10.15 3.66 21.40
N ARG A 131 -9.71 2.68 20.59
CA ARG A 131 -9.64 1.26 20.99
C ARG A 131 -8.38 0.93 21.78
N LEU A 132 -7.24 1.48 21.35
CA LEU A 132 -5.91 1.18 21.90
C LEU A 132 -5.26 2.41 22.52
N GLY A 133 -5.86 3.59 22.40
CA GLY A 133 -5.30 4.85 22.88
C GLY A 133 -4.05 5.28 22.10
N TRP A 134 -3.90 4.82 20.86
CA TRP A 134 -2.77 5.20 20.02
C TRP A 134 -2.97 6.62 19.49
N HIS A 135 -2.14 7.53 19.94
CA HIS A 135 -2.19 8.89 19.42
C HIS A 135 -1.43 8.95 18.10
N PRO A 136 -1.96 9.59 17.04
CA PRO A 136 -1.34 9.59 15.71
C PRO A 136 0.03 10.28 15.62
N GLU A 137 0.32 11.23 16.52
CA GLU A 137 1.55 12.03 16.49
C GLU A 137 2.38 11.96 17.78
N LYS A 138 1.80 11.51 18.90
CA LYS A 138 2.48 11.54 20.19
C LYS A 138 2.69 10.13 20.71
N ILE A 139 3.88 9.62 20.51
CA ILE A 139 4.28 8.33 21.05
C ILE A 139 4.92 8.56 22.43
N LYS A 140 4.44 7.81 23.43
CA LYS A 140 4.96 7.89 24.80
C LYS A 140 6.39 7.37 24.83
N LYS A 141 7.26 8.04 25.58
CA LYS A 141 8.63 7.55 25.81
C LYS A 141 8.61 6.25 26.60
N ALA A 142 9.48 5.32 26.25
CA ALA A 142 9.67 4.08 26.97
C ALA A 142 10.27 4.39 28.36
N PRO A 143 9.77 3.74 29.43
CA PRO A 143 10.32 3.92 30.77
C PRO A 143 11.81 3.53 30.86
N LYS A 144 12.19 2.54 30.09
CA LYS A 144 13.56 2.03 29.97
C LYS A 144 13.88 1.84 28.49
N PRO A 145 14.74 2.69 27.91
CA PRO A 145 15.25 2.46 26.56
C PRO A 145 16.03 1.14 26.48
N GLU A 146 15.83 0.40 25.39
CA GLU A 146 16.49 -0.88 25.10
C GLU A 146 16.97 -0.88 23.65
N HIS A 147 17.90 -1.77 23.30
CA HIS A 147 18.41 -1.88 21.94
C HIS A 147 17.52 -2.82 21.11
N THR A 148 17.01 -2.31 19.99
CA THR A 148 16.23 -3.09 19.04
C THR A 148 16.92 -3.14 17.69
N LEU A 149 17.16 -4.35 17.20
CA LEU A 149 17.59 -4.58 15.82
C LEU A 149 16.35 -4.86 14.94
N ILE A 150 16.28 -4.16 13.82
CA ILE A 150 15.25 -4.38 12.78
C ILE A 150 15.96 -4.81 11.50
N VAL A 151 15.57 -5.97 10.94
CA VAL A 151 16.15 -6.50 9.72
C VAL A 151 15.15 -6.36 8.58
N GLY A 152 15.45 -5.44 7.64
CA GLY A 152 14.64 -5.06 6.50
C GLY A 152 13.97 -3.69 6.67
N ALA A 153 14.24 -2.79 5.73
CA ALA A 153 13.73 -1.41 5.71
C ALA A 153 12.55 -1.23 4.73
N GLY A 154 11.68 -2.23 4.61
CA GLY A 154 10.37 -2.09 3.98
C GLY A 154 9.40 -1.27 4.84
N PRO A 155 8.12 -1.08 4.41
CA PRO A 155 7.15 -0.27 5.15
C PRO A 155 6.98 -0.66 6.62
N ALA A 156 7.02 -1.96 6.94
CA ALA A 156 6.91 -2.45 8.31
C ALA A 156 8.13 -2.09 9.15
N GLY A 157 9.35 -2.33 8.63
CA GLY A 157 10.60 -2.02 9.33
C GLY A 157 10.80 -0.52 9.53
N LEU A 158 10.52 0.30 8.51
CA LEU A 158 10.60 1.76 8.62
C LEU A 158 9.61 2.32 9.64
N GLU A 159 8.37 1.82 9.68
CA GLU A 159 7.39 2.28 10.68
C GLU A 159 7.78 1.84 12.10
N ALA A 160 8.28 0.60 12.26
CA ALA A 160 8.77 0.12 13.56
C ALA A 160 9.97 0.95 14.04
N ALA A 161 10.95 1.23 13.15
CA ALA A 161 12.12 2.04 13.47
C ALA A 161 11.71 3.45 13.93
N ARG A 162 10.82 4.12 13.17
CA ARG A 162 10.30 5.44 13.53
C ARG A 162 9.64 5.42 14.92
N ALA A 163 8.71 4.48 15.14
CA ALA A 163 7.94 4.43 16.37
C ALA A 163 8.83 4.12 17.58
N LEU A 164 9.73 3.13 17.48
CA LEU A 164 10.68 2.80 18.54
C LEU A 164 11.69 3.92 18.82
N GLY A 165 12.17 4.59 17.77
CA GLY A 165 13.04 5.75 17.91
C GLY A 165 12.34 6.91 18.64
N GLU A 166 11.09 7.20 18.29
CA GLU A 166 10.29 8.19 19.03
C GLU A 166 10.03 7.79 20.48
N MET A 167 9.95 6.49 20.80
CA MET A 167 9.89 6.00 22.18
C MET A 167 11.21 6.19 22.94
N GLY A 168 12.33 6.41 22.24
CA GLY A 168 13.65 6.59 22.81
C GLY A 168 14.49 5.33 22.88
N HIS A 169 14.07 4.23 22.26
CA HIS A 169 14.88 3.03 22.10
C HIS A 169 16.09 3.31 21.20
N GLN A 170 17.22 2.61 21.44
CA GLN A 170 18.31 2.54 20.47
C GLN A 170 17.88 1.60 19.35
N VAL A 171 17.88 2.06 18.11
CA VAL A 171 17.41 1.27 16.97
C VAL A 171 18.54 1.10 15.97
N THR A 172 18.84 -0.15 15.63
CA THR A 172 19.67 -0.52 14.48
C THR A 172 18.76 -1.04 13.39
N LEU A 173 18.72 -0.37 12.24
CA LEU A 173 17.96 -0.80 11.06
C LEU A 173 18.90 -1.28 9.98
N ALA A 174 18.93 -2.59 9.71
CA ALA A 174 19.73 -3.20 8.66
C ALA A 174 18.89 -3.45 7.39
N GLU A 175 19.41 -3.04 6.25
CA GLU A 175 18.77 -3.24 4.93
C GLU A 175 19.78 -3.86 3.96
N ALA A 176 19.39 -4.97 3.32
CA ALA A 176 20.25 -5.70 2.40
C ALA A 176 20.60 -4.93 1.12
N THR A 177 19.76 -3.97 0.73
CA THR A 177 19.93 -3.18 -0.49
C THR A 177 20.38 -1.74 -0.16
N ARG A 178 20.78 -1.00 -1.21
CA ARG A 178 21.12 0.41 -1.06
C ARG A 178 19.89 1.30 -0.85
N GLU A 179 18.76 0.94 -1.48
CA GLU A 179 17.52 1.73 -1.45
C GLU A 179 16.61 1.23 -0.33
N LEU A 180 16.17 2.14 0.53
CA LEU A 180 15.17 1.86 1.56
C LEU A 180 13.78 1.80 0.94
N GLY A 181 12.81 1.15 1.61
CA GLY A 181 11.41 1.08 1.21
C GLY A 181 10.98 -0.29 0.70
N GLY A 182 11.94 -1.20 0.47
CA GLY A 182 11.65 -2.56 0.02
C GLY A 182 10.80 -2.59 -1.25
N ARG A 183 9.77 -3.45 -1.32
CA ARG A 183 8.92 -3.56 -2.50
C ARG A 183 8.21 -2.25 -2.88
N VAL A 184 7.79 -1.44 -1.92
CA VAL A 184 7.12 -0.16 -2.20
C VAL A 184 7.99 0.78 -3.03
N ALA A 185 9.30 0.82 -2.76
CA ALA A 185 10.24 1.62 -3.54
C ALA A 185 10.37 1.15 -5.00
N ARG A 186 10.28 -0.16 -5.23
CA ARG A 186 10.29 -0.75 -6.58
C ARG A 186 8.95 -0.51 -7.31
N GLU A 187 7.82 -0.76 -6.65
CA GLU A 187 6.48 -0.54 -7.20
C GLU A 187 6.24 0.92 -7.57
N ALA A 188 6.74 1.87 -6.78
CA ALA A 188 6.60 3.31 -7.06
C ALA A 188 7.22 3.75 -8.39
N LYS A 189 8.11 2.96 -8.97
CA LYS A 189 8.72 3.18 -10.30
C LYS A 189 7.85 2.71 -11.46
N LEU A 190 6.77 1.99 -11.18
CA LEU A 190 5.84 1.48 -12.19
C LEU A 190 4.81 2.54 -12.58
N VAL A 191 4.17 2.32 -13.72
CA VAL A 191 3.18 3.24 -14.28
C VAL A 191 2.03 3.49 -13.29
N GLY A 192 1.84 4.76 -12.93
CA GLY A 192 0.75 5.23 -12.08
C GLY A 192 0.95 5.06 -10.57
N LEU A 193 2.08 4.51 -10.11
CA LEU A 193 2.32 4.25 -8.68
C LEU A 193 3.30 5.23 -8.00
N SER A 194 3.67 6.34 -8.63
CA SER A 194 4.64 7.29 -8.06
C SER A 194 4.30 7.78 -6.65
N GLU A 195 3.01 7.93 -6.35
CA GLU A 195 2.53 8.36 -5.02
C GLU A 195 2.84 7.35 -3.91
N TRP A 196 3.09 6.08 -4.26
CA TRP A 196 3.50 5.03 -3.29
C TRP A 196 4.85 5.34 -2.64
N ALA A 197 5.73 6.09 -3.33
CA ALA A 197 7.02 6.52 -2.76
C ALA A 197 6.85 7.28 -1.45
N ARG A 198 5.77 8.05 -1.27
CA ARG A 198 5.47 8.79 -0.05
C ARG A 198 5.38 7.92 1.20
N VAL A 199 5.07 6.61 1.06
CA VAL A 199 5.06 5.66 2.18
C VAL A 199 6.46 5.51 2.76
N ARG A 200 7.48 5.43 1.90
CA ARG A 200 8.89 5.39 2.28
C ARG A 200 9.39 6.76 2.71
N ASP A 201 9.18 7.76 1.86
CA ASP A 201 9.84 9.07 1.95
C ASP A 201 9.50 9.80 3.25
N TRP A 202 8.22 9.79 3.62
CA TRP A 202 7.81 10.38 4.90
C TRP A 202 8.48 9.68 6.09
N ARG A 203 8.53 8.34 6.10
CA ARG A 203 9.13 7.58 7.21
C ARG A 203 10.63 7.78 7.30
N VAL A 204 11.32 7.78 6.19
CA VAL A 204 12.76 8.09 6.14
C VAL A 204 13.01 9.50 6.66
N GLY A 205 12.25 10.51 6.18
CA GLY A 205 12.38 11.88 6.66
C GLY A 205 12.09 12.05 8.16
N GLN A 206 11.20 11.24 8.76
CA GLN A 206 10.99 11.26 10.20
C GLN A 206 12.12 10.56 10.96
N ILE A 207 12.63 9.44 10.44
CA ILE A 207 13.76 8.69 11.03
C ILE A 207 15.03 9.57 11.03
N ASP A 208 15.29 10.31 9.96
CA ASP A 208 16.46 11.18 9.83
C ASP A 208 16.51 12.32 10.90
N LYS A 209 15.40 12.58 11.59
CA LYS A 209 15.33 13.56 12.71
C LYS A 209 15.66 12.94 14.08
N LEU A 210 15.91 11.63 14.13
CA LEU A 210 16.08 10.88 15.37
C LEU A 210 17.53 10.38 15.52
N ASP A 211 18.28 10.95 16.47
CA ASP A 211 19.70 10.63 16.70
C ASP A 211 19.94 9.22 17.29
N ASN A 212 18.88 8.52 17.70
CA ASN A 212 18.92 7.21 18.31
C ASN A 212 18.59 6.07 17.33
N ILE A 213 18.62 6.33 16.02
CA ILE A 213 18.44 5.34 14.98
C ILE A 213 19.65 5.31 14.06
N GLU A 214 20.26 4.14 13.93
CA GLU A 214 21.36 3.90 12.98
C GLU A 214 20.88 3.02 11.83
N ILE A 215 21.14 3.44 10.59
CA ILE A 215 20.72 2.72 9.37
C ILE A 215 21.95 2.16 8.68
N TYR A 216 22.00 0.84 8.53
CA TYR A 216 23.01 0.12 7.77
C TYR A 216 22.42 -0.36 6.46
N ARG A 217 22.85 0.25 5.36
CA ARG A 217 22.47 -0.16 3.99
C ARG A 217 23.48 -1.17 3.46
N GLU A 218 23.06 -1.93 2.42
CA GLU A 218 23.89 -2.98 1.81
C GLU A 218 24.41 -3.98 2.87
N SER A 219 23.59 -4.20 3.90
CA SER A 219 23.89 -5.03 5.08
C SER A 219 22.88 -6.18 5.17
N SER A 220 23.24 -7.30 4.54
CA SER A 220 22.50 -8.57 4.66
C SER A 220 23.04 -9.32 5.87
N LEU A 221 22.22 -9.52 6.90
CA LEU A 221 22.61 -10.16 8.15
C LEU A 221 22.25 -11.65 8.14
N ALA A 222 23.19 -12.48 8.63
CA ALA A 222 22.94 -13.87 9.03
C ALA A 222 22.59 -13.96 10.52
N ALA A 223 22.18 -15.13 10.99
CA ALA A 223 21.85 -15.35 12.40
C ALA A 223 23.04 -15.11 13.34
N GLU A 224 24.24 -15.44 12.88
CA GLU A 224 25.50 -15.26 13.60
C GLU A 224 25.82 -13.77 13.78
N ASP A 225 25.64 -12.96 12.76
CA ASP A 225 25.85 -11.50 12.82
C ASP A 225 24.91 -10.86 13.86
N ILE A 226 23.66 -11.32 13.91
CA ILE A 226 22.66 -10.82 14.86
C ILE A 226 23.02 -11.25 16.29
N ALA A 227 23.50 -12.47 16.47
CA ALA A 227 23.94 -12.96 17.76
C ALA A 227 25.18 -12.18 18.30
N GLU A 228 26.10 -11.77 17.41
CA GLU A 228 27.28 -10.96 17.76
C GLU A 228 26.85 -9.51 18.13
N LEU A 229 25.87 -8.94 17.47
CA LEU A 229 25.30 -7.61 17.80
C LEU A 229 24.61 -7.59 19.18
N ALA A 230 24.17 -8.76 19.67
CA ALA A 230 23.52 -8.96 20.96
C ALA A 230 22.43 -7.90 21.32
N PRO A 231 21.45 -7.63 20.45
CA PRO A 231 20.38 -6.68 20.76
C PRO A 231 19.42 -7.26 21.82
N ASP A 232 18.72 -6.40 22.54
CA ASP A 232 17.65 -6.84 23.46
C ASP A 232 16.47 -7.46 22.70
N HIS A 233 16.09 -6.82 21.57
CA HIS A 233 14.93 -7.21 20.76
C HIS A 233 15.31 -7.31 19.28
N VAL A 234 14.69 -8.25 18.57
CA VAL A 234 14.85 -8.42 17.12
C VAL A 234 13.50 -8.41 16.43
N LEU A 235 13.36 -7.55 15.43
CA LEU A 235 12.21 -7.50 14.53
C LEU A 235 12.65 -7.91 13.11
N ILE A 236 12.15 -9.04 12.62
CA ILE A 236 12.40 -9.52 11.26
C ILE A 236 11.33 -8.94 10.35
N ALA A 237 11.74 -8.07 9.41
CA ALA A 237 10.89 -7.35 8.47
C ALA A 237 11.31 -7.62 7.01
N THR A 238 11.82 -8.82 6.72
CA THR A 238 12.42 -9.25 5.45
C THR A 238 11.43 -9.38 4.30
N GLY A 239 10.12 -9.19 4.58
CA GLY A 239 9.09 -9.15 3.56
C GLY A 239 8.73 -10.51 2.97
N ALA A 240 8.22 -10.50 1.74
CA ALA A 240 7.84 -11.66 0.97
C ALA A 240 8.17 -11.43 -0.51
N HIS A 241 8.20 -12.51 -1.30
CA HIS A 241 8.42 -12.48 -2.74
C HIS A 241 7.32 -13.21 -3.49
N TRP A 242 7.06 -12.80 -4.73
CA TRP A 242 6.16 -13.52 -5.63
C TRP A 242 6.77 -14.84 -6.06
N THR A 243 6.01 -15.93 -5.86
CA THR A 243 6.42 -17.25 -6.33
C THR A 243 6.11 -17.43 -7.82
N THR A 244 6.85 -18.34 -8.46
CA THR A 244 6.58 -18.75 -9.84
C THR A 244 6.05 -20.17 -9.93
N ASP A 245 5.71 -20.78 -8.80
CA ASP A 245 5.31 -22.19 -8.70
C ASP A 245 3.88 -22.46 -9.14
N GLY A 246 3.07 -21.45 -9.41
CA GLY A 246 1.67 -21.58 -9.84
C GLY A 246 0.68 -21.84 -8.72
N VAL A 247 1.14 -22.08 -7.50
CA VAL A 247 0.25 -22.24 -6.35
C VAL A 247 -0.39 -20.90 -5.99
N GLY A 248 -1.71 -20.85 -5.88
CA GLY A 248 -2.45 -19.61 -5.63
C GLY A 248 -3.85 -19.87 -5.06
N ARG A 249 -4.75 -18.95 -5.32
CA ARG A 249 -6.13 -19.03 -4.80
C ARG A 249 -6.99 -20.08 -5.52
N HIS A 250 -6.71 -20.28 -6.80
CA HIS A 250 -7.48 -21.18 -7.68
C HIS A 250 -6.73 -22.46 -8.03
N SER A 251 -5.50 -22.64 -7.57
CA SER A 251 -4.73 -23.86 -7.76
C SER A 251 -3.89 -24.14 -6.52
N ASP A 252 -4.02 -25.33 -5.96
CA ASP A 252 -3.17 -25.89 -4.90
C ASP A 252 -2.00 -26.72 -5.46
N SER A 253 -2.04 -27.01 -6.76
CA SER A 253 -1.01 -27.73 -7.49
C SER A 253 -0.06 -26.73 -8.17
N GLY A 254 1.24 -26.98 -8.07
CA GLY A 254 2.26 -26.20 -8.79
C GLY A 254 2.30 -26.56 -10.26
N PHE A 255 2.97 -25.69 -11.04
CA PHE A 255 3.30 -25.96 -12.43
C PHE A 255 4.34 -27.12 -12.54
N SER A 256 4.35 -27.83 -13.65
CA SER A 256 5.36 -28.82 -13.94
C SER A 256 6.73 -28.18 -14.21
N ASP A 257 7.81 -28.95 -14.09
CA ASP A 257 9.16 -28.49 -14.42
C ASP A 257 9.29 -28.00 -15.89
N ALA A 258 8.42 -28.45 -16.78
CA ALA A 258 8.37 -28.01 -18.17
C ALA A 258 8.02 -26.53 -18.33
N ALA A 259 7.35 -25.93 -17.34
CA ALA A 259 6.99 -24.51 -17.34
C ALA A 259 8.20 -23.57 -17.12
N ALA A 260 9.23 -24.03 -16.44
CA ALA A 260 10.34 -23.21 -15.96
C ALA A 260 10.98 -22.30 -17.05
N PRO A 261 11.17 -22.73 -18.31
CA PRO A 261 11.83 -21.90 -19.32
C PRO A 261 11.10 -20.59 -19.69
N ILE A 262 9.76 -20.55 -19.55
CA ILE A 262 8.96 -19.39 -19.91
C ILE A 262 8.39 -18.64 -18.69
N LEU A 263 8.67 -19.12 -17.48
CA LEU A 263 8.25 -18.44 -16.26
C LEU A 263 9.19 -17.28 -15.90
N HIS A 264 8.60 -16.13 -15.64
CA HIS A 264 9.29 -14.95 -15.12
C HIS A 264 8.68 -14.53 -13.79
N SER A 265 9.55 -14.20 -12.82
CA SER A 265 9.06 -13.65 -11.56
C SER A 265 8.60 -12.20 -11.74
N ALA A 266 7.52 -11.82 -11.05
CA ALA A 266 7.15 -10.42 -10.91
C ALA A 266 8.27 -9.60 -10.24
N GLU A 267 9.06 -10.22 -9.34
CA GLU A 267 10.23 -9.57 -8.72
C GLU A 267 11.27 -9.15 -9.75
N ASP A 268 11.54 -9.97 -10.77
CA ASP A 268 12.48 -9.62 -11.84
C ASP A 268 12.02 -8.39 -12.62
N VAL A 269 10.72 -8.29 -12.92
CA VAL A 269 10.14 -7.10 -13.58
C VAL A 269 10.25 -5.86 -12.71
N LEU A 270 9.99 -5.98 -11.39
CA LEU A 270 10.16 -4.90 -10.42
C LEU A 270 11.62 -4.44 -10.32
N ASP A 271 12.58 -5.35 -10.51
CA ASP A 271 14.02 -5.07 -10.53
C ASP A 271 14.52 -4.60 -11.91
N GLY A 272 13.62 -4.45 -12.89
CA GLY A 272 13.92 -3.97 -14.23
C GLY A 272 14.46 -5.03 -15.18
N LYS A 273 14.48 -6.31 -14.79
CA LYS A 273 14.81 -7.43 -15.65
C LYS A 273 13.58 -7.78 -16.50
N LEU A 274 13.67 -7.58 -17.77
CA LEU A 274 12.54 -7.74 -18.68
C LEU A 274 12.48 -9.17 -19.26
N PRO A 275 11.27 -9.71 -19.52
CA PRO A 275 11.10 -11.01 -20.16
C PRO A 275 11.77 -11.08 -21.54
N ILE A 276 12.19 -12.27 -21.93
CA ILE A 276 12.68 -12.56 -23.29
C ILE A 276 11.47 -12.79 -24.20
N GLY A 277 11.56 -12.36 -25.46
CA GLY A 277 10.44 -12.40 -26.42
C GLY A 277 9.59 -11.15 -26.35
N LYS A 278 8.43 -11.16 -27.00
CA LYS A 278 7.52 -10.02 -27.06
C LYS A 278 6.11 -10.31 -26.54
N ASN A 279 5.68 -11.56 -26.61
CA ASN A 279 4.33 -11.95 -26.23
C ASN A 279 4.33 -12.39 -24.77
N VAL A 280 3.87 -11.54 -23.87
CA VAL A 280 3.89 -11.79 -22.41
C VAL A 280 2.49 -12.04 -21.91
N LEU A 281 2.32 -13.13 -21.18
CA LEU A 281 1.11 -13.44 -20.42
C LEU A 281 1.35 -13.07 -18.95
N ILE A 282 0.50 -12.20 -18.39
CA ILE A 282 0.39 -12.02 -16.94
C ILE A 282 -0.78 -12.85 -16.48
N TYR A 283 -0.54 -13.77 -15.53
CA TYR A 283 -1.60 -14.52 -14.87
C TYR A 283 -1.89 -13.90 -13.50
N ASP A 284 -3.05 -13.27 -13.37
CA ASP A 284 -3.45 -12.50 -12.19
C ASP A 284 -4.47 -13.27 -11.34
N ASP A 285 -3.97 -13.98 -10.32
CA ASP A 285 -4.72 -14.63 -9.26
C ASP A 285 -4.67 -13.85 -7.92
N ASP A 286 -3.95 -12.72 -7.88
CA ASP A 286 -3.94 -11.78 -6.76
C ASP A 286 -5.20 -10.89 -6.76
N HIS A 287 -5.68 -10.56 -7.96
CA HIS A 287 -6.90 -9.79 -8.20
C HIS A 287 -6.84 -8.32 -7.75
N TYR A 288 -5.67 -7.79 -7.40
CA TYR A 288 -5.51 -6.39 -7.00
C TYR A 288 -4.84 -5.56 -8.12
N TYR A 289 -4.17 -4.48 -7.80
CA TYR A 289 -3.65 -3.53 -8.80
C TYR A 289 -2.45 -4.05 -9.61
N LEU A 290 -1.62 -4.94 -9.04
CA LEU A 290 -0.28 -5.22 -9.60
C LEU A 290 -0.34 -5.86 -11.00
N GLY A 291 -1.27 -6.77 -11.24
CA GLY A 291 -1.44 -7.39 -12.57
C GLY A 291 -1.69 -6.35 -13.66
N SER A 292 -2.62 -5.43 -13.44
CA SER A 292 -2.90 -4.34 -14.39
C SER A 292 -1.74 -3.37 -14.53
N VAL A 293 -1.02 -3.07 -13.45
CA VAL A 293 0.14 -2.16 -13.47
C VAL A 293 1.31 -2.75 -14.25
N LEU A 294 1.63 -4.04 -14.04
CA LEU A 294 2.66 -4.74 -14.81
C LEU A 294 2.29 -4.80 -16.29
N ALA A 295 1.02 -5.10 -16.61
CA ALA A 295 0.55 -5.12 -17.99
C ALA A 295 0.76 -3.77 -18.69
N LEU A 296 0.35 -2.67 -18.06
CA LEU A 296 0.52 -1.32 -18.58
C LEU A 296 2.01 -0.94 -18.69
N THR A 297 2.82 -1.33 -17.70
CA THR A 297 4.26 -1.07 -17.72
C THR A 297 4.96 -1.81 -18.86
N LEU A 298 4.66 -3.08 -19.09
CA LEU A 298 5.24 -3.84 -20.20
C LEU A 298 4.75 -3.34 -21.56
N ARG A 299 3.45 -2.97 -21.67
CA ARG A 299 2.93 -2.32 -22.90
C ARG A 299 3.67 -1.03 -23.21
N SER A 300 3.96 -0.19 -22.23
CA SER A 300 4.73 1.05 -22.44
C SER A 300 6.17 0.81 -22.92
N LYS A 301 6.69 -0.40 -22.69
CA LYS A 301 8.01 -0.86 -23.15
C LYS A 301 7.96 -1.61 -24.48
N GLY A 302 6.79 -1.69 -25.14
CA GLY A 302 6.61 -2.27 -26.48
C GLY A 302 6.37 -3.78 -26.50
N TYR A 303 5.99 -4.40 -25.39
CA TYR A 303 5.55 -5.79 -25.34
C TYR A 303 4.11 -5.95 -25.82
N ASP A 304 3.79 -7.10 -26.40
CA ASP A 304 2.43 -7.54 -26.62
C ASP A 304 1.96 -8.32 -25.38
N VAL A 305 0.99 -7.75 -24.66
CA VAL A 305 0.61 -8.24 -23.33
C VAL A 305 -0.81 -8.76 -23.33
N ALA A 306 -0.98 -9.98 -22.77
CA ALA A 306 -2.25 -10.49 -22.32
C ALA A 306 -2.28 -10.54 -20.80
N LEU A 307 -3.44 -10.27 -20.20
CA LEU A 307 -3.70 -10.47 -18.79
C LEU A 307 -4.81 -11.52 -18.66
N MET A 308 -4.49 -12.64 -18.05
CA MET A 308 -5.43 -13.74 -17.78
C MET A 308 -5.75 -13.77 -16.29
N THR A 309 -7.03 -13.98 -15.95
CA THR A 309 -7.49 -14.04 -14.58
C THR A 309 -8.66 -15.01 -14.41
N PRO A 310 -8.75 -15.73 -13.28
CA PRO A 310 -9.93 -16.53 -12.93
C PRO A 310 -11.18 -15.69 -12.71
N ALA A 311 -11.02 -14.41 -12.37
CA ALA A 311 -12.13 -13.49 -12.13
C ALA A 311 -12.87 -13.10 -13.42
N GLY A 312 -14.11 -12.63 -13.30
CA GLY A 312 -14.91 -12.13 -14.41
C GLY A 312 -14.43 -10.80 -14.99
N ARG A 313 -13.55 -10.08 -14.28
CA ARG A 313 -12.88 -8.83 -14.71
C ARG A 313 -11.49 -8.74 -14.14
N ALA A 314 -10.58 -8.07 -14.82
CA ALA A 314 -9.27 -7.76 -14.24
C ALA A 314 -9.41 -6.83 -13.03
N CYS A 315 -8.44 -6.92 -12.10
CA CYS A 315 -8.42 -6.11 -10.89
C CYS A 315 -9.72 -6.23 -10.06
N GLU A 316 -10.18 -7.46 -9.80
CA GLU A 316 -11.50 -7.71 -9.18
C GLU A 316 -11.59 -7.12 -7.76
N TRP A 317 -10.52 -7.21 -6.97
CA TRP A 317 -10.50 -6.58 -5.65
C TRP A 317 -10.46 -5.03 -5.73
N GLY A 318 -10.02 -4.49 -6.86
CA GLY A 318 -10.00 -3.05 -7.12
C GLY A 318 -11.39 -2.39 -7.15
N LYS A 319 -12.48 -3.16 -7.18
CA LYS A 319 -13.82 -2.61 -6.95
C LYS A 319 -13.98 -2.04 -5.55
N MET A 320 -13.27 -2.58 -4.57
CA MET A 320 -13.29 -2.11 -3.19
C MET A 320 -12.53 -0.78 -3.01
N THR A 321 -11.64 -0.45 -3.94
CA THR A 321 -10.86 0.79 -3.95
C THR A 321 -11.31 1.77 -5.05
N GLU A 322 -12.45 1.52 -5.69
CA GLU A 322 -13.00 2.33 -6.81
C GLU A 322 -12.04 2.43 -8.02
N GLU A 323 -11.19 1.46 -8.25
CA GLU A 323 -10.22 1.51 -9.35
C GLU A 323 -10.43 0.43 -10.44
N GLN A 324 -11.30 -0.58 -10.22
CA GLN A 324 -11.51 -1.65 -11.18
C GLN A 324 -11.94 -1.13 -12.55
N HIS A 325 -12.90 -0.20 -12.59
CA HIS A 325 -13.38 0.37 -13.85
C HIS A 325 -12.26 1.07 -14.62
N TYR A 326 -11.51 1.94 -13.94
CA TYR A 326 -10.40 2.68 -14.54
C TYR A 326 -9.26 1.75 -14.99
N SER A 327 -8.96 0.70 -14.20
CA SER A 327 -7.96 -0.30 -14.54
C SER A 327 -8.32 -1.02 -15.84
N ASN A 328 -9.57 -1.48 -15.97
CA ASN A 328 -10.04 -2.16 -17.19
C ASN A 328 -10.07 -1.21 -18.39
N LEU A 329 -10.46 0.05 -18.21
CA LEU A 329 -10.42 1.07 -19.27
C LEU A 329 -8.97 1.35 -19.72
N ALA A 330 -8.04 1.46 -18.78
CA ALA A 330 -6.62 1.68 -19.10
C ALA A 330 -6.01 0.48 -19.84
N LEU A 331 -6.32 -0.75 -19.42
CA LEU A 331 -5.90 -1.96 -20.13
C LEU A 331 -6.45 -2.00 -21.55
N HIS A 332 -7.74 -1.70 -21.75
CA HIS A 332 -8.36 -1.62 -23.06
C HIS A 332 -7.68 -0.58 -23.95
N ASN A 333 -7.49 0.64 -23.47
CA ASN A 333 -6.89 1.74 -24.21
C ASN A 333 -5.41 1.45 -24.57
N ALA A 334 -4.70 0.68 -23.73
CA ALA A 334 -3.32 0.24 -24.01
C ALA A 334 -3.26 -0.97 -24.96
N GLY A 335 -4.39 -1.54 -25.38
CA GLY A 335 -4.45 -2.72 -26.21
C GLY A 335 -3.99 -4.01 -25.52
N VAL A 336 -4.17 -4.10 -24.19
CA VAL A 336 -3.94 -5.35 -23.44
C VAL A 336 -5.11 -6.30 -23.69
N LYS A 337 -4.80 -7.54 -24.10
CA LYS A 337 -5.82 -8.59 -24.22
C LYS A 337 -6.18 -9.14 -22.85
N VAL A 338 -7.38 -8.83 -22.35
CA VAL A 338 -7.88 -9.38 -21.07
C VAL A 338 -8.63 -10.68 -21.35
N ILE A 339 -8.25 -11.76 -20.62
CA ILE A 339 -8.80 -13.11 -20.72
C ILE A 339 -9.35 -13.48 -19.34
N THR A 340 -10.66 -13.52 -19.20
CA THR A 340 -11.37 -13.73 -17.93
C THR A 340 -11.89 -15.15 -17.78
N ASN A 341 -12.24 -15.56 -16.56
CA ASN A 341 -12.78 -16.88 -16.21
C ASN A 341 -11.84 -18.03 -16.63
N ARG A 342 -10.53 -17.82 -16.51
CA ARG A 342 -9.52 -18.82 -16.87
C ARG A 342 -8.48 -19.00 -15.78
N ILE A 343 -8.24 -20.25 -15.41
CA ILE A 343 -7.18 -20.67 -14.49
C ILE A 343 -6.00 -21.15 -15.32
N LEU A 344 -4.80 -20.64 -15.03
CA LEU A 344 -3.56 -21.19 -15.57
C LEU A 344 -3.23 -22.45 -14.79
N ILE A 345 -3.17 -23.59 -15.47
CA ILE A 345 -2.96 -24.89 -14.83
C ILE A 345 -1.56 -25.44 -15.02
N ASP A 346 -0.91 -25.13 -16.14
CA ASP A 346 0.47 -25.48 -16.42
C ASP A 346 1.04 -24.65 -17.58
N ALA A 347 2.29 -24.86 -17.92
CA ALA A 347 2.93 -24.32 -19.09
C ALA A 347 4.01 -25.26 -19.64
N ASN A 348 4.28 -25.11 -20.93
CA ASN A 348 5.45 -25.70 -21.61
C ASN A 348 5.94 -24.69 -22.66
N ASP A 349 5.78 -24.96 -23.95
CA ASP A 349 6.01 -23.97 -25.02
C ASP A 349 4.85 -22.94 -25.15
N ALA A 350 3.78 -23.10 -24.37
CA ALA A 350 2.61 -22.26 -24.31
C ALA A 350 1.95 -22.36 -22.92
N ALA A 351 1.13 -21.37 -22.55
CA ALA A 351 0.31 -21.45 -21.36
C ALA A 351 -0.85 -22.44 -21.55
N VAL A 352 -1.00 -23.38 -20.61
CA VAL A 352 -2.14 -24.32 -20.56
C VAL A 352 -3.12 -23.78 -19.52
N HIS A 353 -4.34 -23.48 -19.96
CA HIS A 353 -5.35 -22.89 -19.07
C HIS A 353 -6.71 -23.60 -19.20
N ALA A 354 -7.49 -23.55 -18.14
CA ALA A 354 -8.83 -24.12 -18.09
C ALA A 354 -9.91 -23.06 -17.82
N CYS A 355 -11.11 -23.29 -18.32
CA CYS A 355 -12.27 -22.48 -17.97
C CYS A 355 -12.70 -22.78 -16.52
N VAL A 356 -12.93 -21.72 -15.73
CA VAL A 356 -13.35 -21.86 -14.32
C VAL A 356 -14.65 -22.66 -14.19
N ASP A 357 -15.61 -22.42 -15.11
CA ASP A 357 -16.94 -23.01 -15.01
C ASP A 357 -17.04 -24.44 -15.57
N THR A 358 -16.33 -24.72 -16.68
CA THR A 358 -16.48 -25.98 -17.42
C THR A 358 -15.29 -26.92 -17.29
N GLY A 359 -14.14 -26.44 -16.85
CA GLY A 359 -12.88 -27.18 -16.86
C GLY A 359 -12.30 -27.41 -18.27
N GLU A 360 -12.90 -26.84 -19.32
CA GLU A 360 -12.40 -26.97 -20.69
C GLU A 360 -11.01 -26.36 -20.84
N GLU A 361 -10.05 -27.17 -21.22
CA GLU A 361 -8.66 -26.78 -21.41
C GLU A 361 -8.43 -26.14 -22.78
N ALA A 362 -7.49 -25.19 -22.83
CA ALA A 362 -7.01 -24.58 -24.07
C ALA A 362 -5.57 -24.10 -23.90
N LEU A 363 -4.95 -23.80 -25.03
CA LEU A 363 -3.58 -23.28 -25.09
C LEU A 363 -3.58 -21.80 -25.44
N PHE A 364 -2.66 -21.04 -24.82
CA PHE A 364 -2.39 -19.66 -25.15
C PHE A 364 -0.90 -19.51 -25.47
N ALA A 365 -0.59 -19.17 -26.74
CA ALA A 365 0.78 -18.98 -27.18
C ALA A 365 1.37 -17.69 -26.58
N CYS A 366 2.50 -17.79 -25.90
CA CYS A 366 3.25 -16.69 -25.33
C CYS A 366 4.74 -17.05 -25.20
N ASP A 367 5.60 -16.04 -25.16
CA ASP A 367 7.05 -16.20 -24.99
C ASP A 367 7.44 -16.24 -23.51
N ALA A 368 6.64 -15.59 -22.65
CA ALA A 368 6.87 -15.52 -21.21
C ALA A 368 5.56 -15.45 -20.43
N ILE A 369 5.57 -16.01 -19.22
CA ILE A 369 4.46 -15.96 -18.24
C ILE A 369 4.96 -15.31 -16.96
N ILE A 370 4.20 -14.32 -16.45
CA ILE A 370 4.44 -13.70 -15.14
C ILE A 370 3.26 -14.09 -14.23
N PRO A 371 3.43 -15.09 -13.35
CA PRO A 371 2.38 -15.48 -12.43
C PRO A 371 2.34 -14.53 -11.22
N LEU A 372 1.14 -14.04 -10.90
CA LEU A 372 0.82 -13.31 -9.68
C LEU A 372 -0.16 -14.15 -8.87
N THR A 373 0.34 -15.22 -8.27
CA THR A 373 -0.50 -16.21 -7.57
C THR A 373 -0.44 -16.05 -6.06
N ARG A 374 0.75 -16.09 -5.49
CA ARG A 374 0.96 -15.88 -4.05
C ARG A 374 2.33 -15.26 -3.78
N ARG A 375 2.45 -14.70 -2.60
CA ARG A 375 3.73 -14.25 -2.06
C ARG A 375 4.17 -15.16 -0.93
N ALA A 376 5.39 -15.70 -1.04
CA ALA A 376 6.00 -16.51 0.01
C ALA A 376 6.78 -15.62 0.99
N PRO A 377 6.60 -15.77 2.30
CA PRO A 377 7.37 -15.05 3.32
C PRO A 377 8.87 -15.37 3.25
N ASN A 378 9.72 -14.35 3.34
CA ASN A 378 11.18 -14.51 3.44
C ASN A 378 11.59 -14.86 4.88
N SER A 379 11.20 -16.04 5.36
CA SER A 379 11.25 -16.44 6.77
C SER A 379 12.50 -17.23 7.19
N ASP A 380 13.45 -17.46 6.30
CA ASP A 380 14.60 -18.36 6.57
C ASP A 380 15.51 -17.84 7.68
N LEU A 381 15.78 -16.53 7.67
CA LEU A 381 16.50 -15.90 8.78
C LEU A 381 15.79 -16.09 10.12
N TYR A 382 14.47 -15.87 10.17
CA TYR A 382 13.70 -16.08 11.39
C TYR A 382 13.79 -17.52 11.89
N LYS A 383 13.67 -18.51 10.99
CA LYS A 383 13.74 -19.93 11.32
C LYS A 383 15.12 -20.33 11.86
N SER A 384 16.20 -19.76 11.30
CA SER A 384 17.56 -20.02 11.76
C SER A 384 17.85 -19.47 13.17
N MET A 385 17.03 -18.51 13.65
CA MET A 385 17.20 -17.83 14.94
C MET A 385 16.28 -18.35 16.05
N SER A 386 15.40 -19.32 15.79
CA SER A 386 14.33 -19.76 16.72
C SER A 386 14.79 -20.22 18.11
N GLU A 387 16.08 -20.47 18.31
CA GLU A 387 16.66 -20.96 19.57
C GLU A 387 17.55 -19.92 20.29
N THR A 388 17.54 -18.66 19.88
CA THR A 388 18.46 -17.64 20.42
C THR A 388 17.85 -16.85 21.60
N GLY A 389 18.75 -16.39 22.50
CA GLY A 389 18.39 -15.80 23.80
C GLY A 389 18.01 -14.31 23.82
N PHE A 390 17.30 -13.79 22.84
CA PHE A 390 16.80 -12.42 22.84
C PHE A 390 15.60 -12.26 23.81
N LYS A 391 15.38 -11.06 24.34
CA LYS A 391 14.15 -10.76 25.11
C LYS A 391 12.89 -10.93 24.27
N SER A 392 12.97 -10.57 22.97
CA SER A 392 11.93 -10.90 22.00
C SER A 392 12.51 -11.05 20.60
N LEU A 393 11.97 -12.00 19.84
CA LEU A 393 12.20 -12.20 18.42
C LEU A 393 10.84 -12.27 17.73
N ARG A 394 10.56 -11.35 16.82
CA ARG A 394 9.25 -11.24 16.16
C ARG A 394 9.38 -11.05 14.66
N ARG A 395 8.39 -11.56 13.91
CA ARG A 395 8.18 -11.24 12.51
C ARG A 395 7.18 -10.09 12.40
N ILE A 396 7.40 -9.17 11.46
CA ILE A 396 6.50 -8.04 11.18
C ILE A 396 6.33 -7.83 9.67
N GLY A 397 5.16 -7.40 9.26
CA GLY A 397 4.83 -7.19 7.85
C GLY A 397 4.71 -8.49 7.06
N ASP A 398 5.09 -8.45 5.78
CA ASP A 398 4.85 -9.55 4.84
C ASP A 398 5.60 -10.85 5.18
N VAL A 399 6.66 -10.80 5.95
CA VAL A 399 7.36 -12.01 6.44
C VAL A 399 6.53 -12.78 7.47
N ASP A 400 5.59 -12.10 8.13
CA ASP A 400 4.61 -12.74 9.02
C ASP A 400 3.38 -13.17 8.25
N ALA A 401 2.77 -12.22 7.52
CA ALA A 401 1.63 -12.49 6.65
C ALA A 401 1.61 -11.51 5.48
N ALA A 402 1.89 -12.00 4.27
CA ALA A 402 1.89 -11.20 3.06
C ALA A 402 0.50 -10.57 2.81
N SER A 403 0.42 -9.23 2.76
CA SER A 403 -0.84 -8.50 2.65
C SER A 403 -0.65 -7.12 1.98
N THR A 404 -1.52 -6.15 2.30
CA THR A 404 -1.43 -4.78 1.78
C THR A 404 -0.32 -3.97 2.45
N ILE A 405 0.09 -2.86 1.83
CA ILE A 405 1.05 -1.92 2.45
C ILE A 405 0.51 -1.41 3.79
N ALA A 406 -0.80 -1.16 3.88
CA ALA A 406 -1.45 -0.74 5.13
C ALA A 406 -1.24 -1.75 6.27
N ALA A 407 -1.37 -3.05 5.97
CA ALA A 407 -1.14 -4.12 6.94
C ALA A 407 0.33 -4.18 7.38
N ALA A 408 1.28 -3.99 6.46
CA ALA A 408 2.70 -3.96 6.78
C ALA A 408 3.05 -2.78 7.70
N VAL A 409 2.58 -1.58 7.38
CA VAL A 409 2.77 -0.37 8.20
C VAL A 409 2.15 -0.55 9.59
N TYR A 410 0.92 -1.04 9.63
CA TYR A 410 0.23 -1.33 10.89
C TYR A 410 0.99 -2.34 11.75
N SER A 411 1.50 -3.42 11.14
CA SER A 411 2.27 -4.46 11.83
C SER A 411 3.53 -3.90 12.50
N GLY A 412 4.27 -3.02 11.80
CA GLY A 412 5.45 -2.35 12.34
C GLY A 412 5.13 -1.45 13.53
N HIS A 413 4.10 -0.60 13.39
CA HIS A 413 3.63 0.27 14.48
C HIS A 413 3.15 -0.55 15.69
N ARG A 414 2.35 -1.58 15.43
CA ARG A 414 1.82 -2.47 16.46
C ARG A 414 2.95 -3.13 17.25
N ALA A 415 3.97 -3.65 16.59
CA ALA A 415 5.11 -4.29 17.28
C ALA A 415 5.78 -3.32 18.25
N ALA A 416 6.02 -2.07 17.83
CA ALA A 416 6.59 -1.04 18.69
C ALA A 416 5.68 -0.71 19.89
N MET A 417 4.37 -0.53 19.67
CA MET A 417 3.41 -0.20 20.73
C MET A 417 3.23 -1.34 21.73
N GLU A 418 3.31 -2.60 21.29
CA GLU A 418 3.25 -3.77 22.17
C GLU A 418 4.52 -3.92 23.02
N MET A 419 5.70 -3.58 22.50
CA MET A 419 6.93 -3.53 23.28
C MET A 419 6.85 -2.48 24.40
N LEU A 420 6.29 -1.29 24.09
CA LEU A 420 6.08 -0.24 25.11
C LEU A 420 5.19 -0.69 26.26
N ASN A 421 4.14 -1.44 25.95
CA ASN A 421 3.13 -1.86 26.93
C ASN A 421 3.43 -3.19 27.64
N GLY A 422 4.55 -3.86 27.28
CA GLY A 422 4.89 -5.17 27.82
C GLY A 422 3.91 -6.29 27.45
N VAL A 423 3.16 -6.12 26.36
CA VAL A 423 2.20 -7.11 25.87
C VAL A 423 2.92 -8.22 25.14
N ASP A 424 2.78 -9.45 25.61
CA ASP A 424 3.25 -10.63 24.88
C ASP A 424 2.42 -10.85 23.62
N SER A 425 2.98 -10.55 22.46
CA SER A 425 2.31 -10.68 21.16
C SER A 425 2.14 -12.14 20.70
N THR A 426 2.80 -13.10 21.37
CA THR A 426 2.59 -14.52 21.07
C THR A 426 1.21 -15.00 21.54
N ILE A 427 0.59 -14.26 22.49
CA ILE A 427 -0.76 -14.50 22.92
C ILE A 427 -1.70 -13.76 21.97
N THR A 428 -2.35 -14.50 21.09
CA THR A 428 -3.44 -13.96 20.26
C THR A 428 -4.62 -13.63 21.15
N HIS A 429 -4.67 -12.40 21.64
CA HIS A 429 -5.87 -11.88 22.31
C HIS A 429 -6.95 -11.68 21.26
N THR A 430 -7.89 -12.61 21.18
CA THR A 430 -9.16 -12.35 20.50
C THR A 430 -9.89 -11.28 21.31
N ARG A 431 -9.64 -10.02 21.01
CA ARG A 431 -10.37 -8.91 21.62
C ARG A 431 -11.77 -8.91 21.03
N ARG A 432 -12.72 -9.46 21.77
CA ARG A 432 -14.11 -9.14 21.56
C ARG A 432 -14.29 -7.69 21.99
N GLU A 433 -14.84 -6.87 21.10
CA GLU A 433 -15.29 -5.54 21.49
C GLU A 433 -16.37 -5.74 22.56
N HIS A 434 -16.09 -5.30 23.75
CA HIS A 434 -17.16 -5.21 24.75
C HIS A 434 -18.07 -4.07 24.29
N PRO A 435 -19.38 -4.29 24.12
CA PRO A 435 -20.30 -3.19 23.90
C PRO A 435 -20.02 -2.15 24.99
N ALA A 436 -19.84 -0.89 24.60
CA ALA A 436 -19.71 0.20 25.55
C ALA A 436 -20.81 0.04 26.58
N ARG A 437 -20.46 -0.09 27.85
CA ARG A 437 -21.46 0.01 28.90
C ARG A 437 -22.03 1.40 28.75
N LEU A 438 -23.25 1.49 28.23
CA LEU A 438 -24.05 2.70 28.33
C LEU A 438 -24.26 2.92 29.83
N LEU A 439 -23.49 3.84 30.40
CA LEU A 439 -23.73 4.40 31.72
C LEU A 439 -24.81 5.44 31.61
#